data_ed87660beb0f7197a7794a9b676c0599
#
_entry.id   ed87660beb0f7197a7794a9b676c0599
#
_cell.length_a   1.000
_cell.length_b   1.000
_cell.length_c   1.000
_cell.angle_alpha   90.00
_cell.angle_beta   90.00
_cell.angle_gamma   90.00
#
_symmetry.space_group_name_H-M   'P 1'
#
loop_
_entity.id
_entity.type
_entity.pdbx_description
1 polymer ?
#
loop_
_entity_poly.entity_id
_entity_poly.type
_entity_poly.pdbx_seq_one_letter_code
_entity_poly.pdbx_strand_id
1 'polypeptide(L)'
;FELKNELGEKDVEVVVPDAYRKGISGRIVATQEALQLVAYLQSLKQTPLPDGKLPMEFLYKKKEIPVIVNGNNANLPDGKLLYTNNCMSCHQANGEGLKGAFPSLKGSPIVLGNDLELFVNIIMLGYDARPEYAVMNAVGTDNNLTPEEVTAIINHEKTSWGNNAKTVTPEEVKKIMDFIKLTSNK
;
A
#
# COMPACT_ATOMS: atom_id res chain seq x y z
N PHE A 1 17.83 1.52 -20.09
CA PHE A 1 18.45 2.65 -20.79
C PHE A 1 19.93 2.40 -20.98
N GLU A 2 20.52 3.06 -21.97
CA GLU A 2 21.95 3.05 -22.23
C GLU A 2 22.52 4.46 -22.07
N LEU A 3 23.81 4.57 -21.74
CA LEU A 3 24.53 5.84 -21.70
C LEU A 3 25.42 5.95 -22.92
N LYS A 4 25.27 7.05 -23.69
CA LYS A 4 26.08 7.36 -24.87
C LYS A 4 26.65 8.76 -24.80
N ASN A 5 27.83 8.97 -25.37
CA ASN A 5 28.41 10.30 -25.48
C ASN A 5 27.85 11.06 -26.71
N GLU A 6 27.55 10.30 -27.79
CA GLU A 6 27.00 10.83 -29.04
C GLU A 6 25.78 10.01 -29.43
N LEU A 7 24.77 10.68 -30.02
CA LEU A 7 23.56 10.03 -30.50
C LEU A 7 23.73 9.52 -31.92
N GLY A 8 23.34 8.27 -32.15
CA GLY A 8 23.15 7.72 -33.48
C GLY A 8 21.80 8.15 -34.10
N GLU A 9 21.66 8.01 -35.41
CA GLU A 9 20.49 8.44 -36.17
C GLU A 9 19.16 7.79 -35.72
N LYS A 10 19.21 6.65 -35.04
CA LYS A 10 18.05 5.90 -34.54
C LYS A 10 17.88 5.97 -33.02
N ASP A 11 18.75 6.69 -32.33
CA ASP A 11 18.71 6.77 -30.87
C ASP A 11 17.58 7.71 -30.42
N VAL A 12 16.83 7.28 -29.43
CA VAL A 12 15.79 8.09 -28.78
C VAL A 12 16.33 8.55 -27.43
N GLU A 13 16.65 9.83 -27.34
CA GLU A 13 17.14 10.41 -26.08
C GLU A 13 16.01 10.54 -25.07
N VAL A 14 16.27 10.11 -23.83
CA VAL A 14 15.34 10.26 -22.69
C VAL A 14 15.78 11.46 -21.87
N VAL A 15 14.94 12.48 -21.83
CA VAL A 15 15.17 13.68 -21.01
C VAL A 15 14.85 13.35 -19.55
N VAL A 16 15.90 13.28 -18.73
CA VAL A 16 15.77 13.04 -17.29
C VAL A 16 16.10 14.33 -16.54
N PRO A 17 15.18 14.84 -15.67
CA PRO A 17 15.43 16.04 -14.88
C PRO A 17 16.71 15.91 -14.02
N ASP A 18 17.44 17.00 -13.83
CA ASP A 18 18.75 17.01 -13.14
C ASP A 18 18.69 16.45 -11.71
N ALA A 19 17.56 16.62 -11.02
CA ALA A 19 17.32 16.03 -9.70
C ALA A 19 17.49 14.51 -9.66
N TYR A 20 17.26 13.82 -10.79
CA TYR A 20 17.36 12.37 -10.92
C TYR A 20 18.61 11.89 -11.64
N ARG A 21 19.46 12.80 -12.12
CA ARG A 21 20.72 12.50 -12.85
C ARG A 21 21.94 12.31 -11.95
N LYS A 22 21.77 12.13 -10.67
CA LYS A 22 22.87 12.05 -9.67
C LYS A 22 24.05 11.18 -10.15
N GLY A 23 25.15 11.83 -10.51
CA GLY A 23 26.39 11.16 -10.92
C GLY A 23 26.39 10.54 -12.33
N ILE A 24 25.32 10.72 -13.12
CA ILE A 24 25.24 10.22 -14.49
C ILE A 24 25.76 11.32 -15.45
N SER A 25 26.90 11.05 -16.10
CA SER A 25 27.42 11.85 -17.21
C SER A 25 27.10 11.16 -18.54
N GLY A 26 26.80 11.94 -19.58
CA GLY A 26 26.40 11.43 -20.89
C GLY A 26 24.90 11.58 -21.18
N ARG A 27 24.52 11.16 -22.39
CA ARG A 27 23.14 11.18 -22.86
C ARG A 27 22.46 9.86 -22.55
N ILE A 28 21.26 9.91 -22.02
CA ILE A 28 20.47 8.71 -21.69
C ILE A 28 19.62 8.35 -22.90
N VAL A 29 19.79 7.13 -23.40
CA VAL A 29 19.10 6.64 -24.60
C VAL A 29 18.19 5.48 -24.21
N ALA A 30 16.96 5.46 -24.74
CA ALA A 30 16.04 4.36 -24.56
C ALA A 30 16.57 3.08 -25.24
N THR A 31 16.54 1.95 -24.53
CA THR A 31 16.84 0.65 -25.12
C THR A 31 15.73 0.22 -26.08
N GLN A 32 16.03 -0.71 -26.97
CA GLN A 32 15.05 -1.24 -27.92
C GLN A 32 13.84 -1.87 -27.19
N GLU A 33 14.09 -2.57 -26.07
CA GLU A 33 13.02 -3.16 -25.26
C GLU A 33 12.13 -2.09 -24.63
N ALA A 34 12.71 -0.98 -24.17
CA ALA A 34 11.93 0.14 -23.63
C ALA A 34 11.04 0.76 -24.70
N LEU A 35 11.54 0.94 -25.93
CA LEU A 35 10.75 1.45 -27.04
C LEU A 35 9.64 0.49 -27.45
N GLN A 36 9.90 -0.83 -27.44
CA GLN A 36 8.89 -1.86 -27.72
C GLN A 36 7.78 -1.84 -26.65
N LEU A 37 8.15 -1.69 -25.37
CA LEU A 37 7.17 -1.58 -24.28
C LEU A 37 6.29 -0.33 -24.44
N VAL A 38 6.89 0.82 -24.78
CA VAL A 38 6.13 2.06 -25.04
C VAL A 38 5.18 1.87 -26.20
N ALA A 39 5.64 1.29 -27.32
CA ALA A 39 4.79 1.00 -28.47
C ALA A 39 3.64 0.05 -28.14
N TYR A 40 3.91 -0.99 -27.33
CA TYR A 40 2.87 -1.89 -26.82
C TYR A 40 1.84 -1.15 -25.97
N LEU A 41 2.27 -0.36 -24.99
CA LEU A 41 1.38 0.41 -24.12
C LEU A 41 0.52 1.41 -24.92
N GLN A 42 1.11 2.07 -25.95
CA GLN A 42 0.38 2.96 -26.83
C GLN A 42 -0.62 2.24 -27.75
N SER A 43 -0.37 0.96 -28.06
CA SER A 43 -1.28 0.13 -28.86
C SER A 43 -2.51 -0.34 -28.08
N LEU A 44 -2.46 -0.31 -26.74
CA LEU A 44 -3.59 -0.71 -25.90
C LEU A 44 -4.75 0.28 -26.09
N LYS A 45 -5.86 -0.24 -26.58
CA LYS A 45 -7.11 0.55 -26.66
C LYS A 45 -7.67 0.72 -25.25
N GLN A 46 -7.56 1.92 -24.71
CA GLN A 46 -8.24 2.25 -23.46
C GLN A 46 -9.71 2.55 -23.74
N THR A 47 -10.60 1.95 -22.96
CA THR A 47 -11.99 2.36 -22.96
C THR A 47 -12.06 3.80 -22.47
N PRO A 48 -12.74 4.72 -23.19
CA PRO A 48 -12.93 6.07 -22.70
C PRO A 48 -13.50 6.06 -21.28
N LEU A 49 -12.95 6.90 -20.40
CA LEU A 49 -13.51 7.02 -19.06
C LEU A 49 -14.95 7.50 -19.14
N PRO A 50 -15.88 6.93 -18.35
CA PRO A 50 -17.22 7.48 -18.23
C PRO A 50 -17.12 8.97 -17.91
N ASP A 51 -17.95 9.79 -18.52
CA ASP A 51 -18.09 11.22 -18.25
C ASP A 51 -16.98 12.15 -18.78
N GLY A 52 -16.07 11.69 -19.64
CA GLY A 52 -15.02 12.53 -20.25
C GLY A 52 -14.05 13.18 -19.26
N LYS A 53 -13.97 12.66 -18.04
CA LYS A 53 -13.04 13.16 -17.00
C LYS A 53 -11.61 12.75 -17.28
N LEU A 54 -10.66 13.62 -16.92
CA LEU A 54 -9.25 13.34 -17.09
C LEU A 54 -8.81 12.16 -16.22
N PRO A 55 -7.91 11.28 -16.73
CA PRO A 55 -7.44 10.09 -16.01
C PRO A 55 -6.91 10.38 -14.60
N MET A 56 -6.30 11.55 -14.39
CA MET A 56 -5.77 11.95 -13.08
C MET A 56 -6.85 12.10 -12.00
N GLU A 57 -8.03 12.60 -12.36
CA GLU A 57 -9.12 12.76 -11.40
C GLU A 57 -9.69 11.41 -10.94
N PHE A 58 -9.64 10.41 -11.82
CA PHE A 58 -10.08 9.06 -11.52
C PHE A 58 -9.06 8.29 -10.67
N LEU A 59 -7.74 8.44 -10.95
CA LEU A 59 -6.70 7.67 -10.26
C LEU A 59 -6.39 8.18 -8.85
N TYR A 60 -6.58 9.47 -8.59
CA TYR A 60 -6.17 10.11 -7.33
C TYR A 60 -7.34 10.58 -6.47
N LYS A 61 -8.57 10.45 -6.93
CA LYS A 61 -9.72 10.65 -6.04
C LYS A 61 -9.75 9.51 -5.03
N LYS A 62 -9.40 9.82 -3.78
CA LYS A 62 -9.63 8.91 -2.65
C LYS A 62 -11.13 8.54 -2.70
N LYS A 63 -11.45 7.27 -3.02
CA LYS A 63 -12.85 6.80 -2.95
C LYS A 63 -13.34 7.10 -1.54
N GLU A 64 -14.42 7.85 -1.41
CA GLU A 64 -15.13 7.94 -0.14
C GLU A 64 -15.58 6.52 0.21
N ILE A 65 -14.98 5.96 1.24
CA ILE A 65 -15.32 4.62 1.72
C ILE A 65 -16.63 4.77 2.49
N PRO A 66 -17.70 4.03 2.10
CA PRO A 66 -18.97 4.12 2.80
C PRO A 66 -18.78 3.82 4.29
N VAL A 67 -19.26 4.68 5.15
CA VAL A 67 -19.33 4.42 6.60
C VAL A 67 -20.45 3.40 6.81
N ILE A 68 -20.08 2.18 7.18
CA ILE A 68 -21.06 1.15 7.52
C ILE A 68 -21.45 1.35 8.99
N VAL A 69 -22.68 1.76 9.21
CA VAL A 69 -23.23 1.94 10.56
C VAL A 69 -23.69 0.57 11.09
N ASN A 70 -22.75 -0.21 11.62
CA ASN A 70 -23.05 -1.50 12.25
C ASN A 70 -22.69 -1.47 13.74
N GLY A 71 -23.71 -1.40 14.58
CA GLY A 71 -23.57 -1.59 16.05
C GLY A 71 -22.57 -0.65 16.74
N ASN A 72 -21.75 -1.16 17.63
CA ASN A 72 -20.83 -0.39 18.46
C ASN A 72 -19.68 0.33 17.71
N ASN A 73 -19.61 0.18 16.36
CA ASN A 73 -18.64 0.83 15.47
C ASN A 73 -19.32 1.83 14.52
N ALA A 74 -20.34 2.52 14.97
CA ALA A 74 -21.28 3.33 14.19
C ALA A 74 -20.65 4.39 13.24
N ASN A 75 -19.34 4.67 13.37
CA ASN A 75 -18.65 5.69 12.58
C ASN A 75 -17.33 5.19 11.93
N LEU A 76 -17.09 3.87 11.88
CA LEU A 76 -15.89 3.35 11.23
C LEU A 76 -16.13 3.08 9.75
N PRO A 77 -15.12 3.30 8.89
CA PRO A 77 -15.17 2.89 7.49
C PRO A 77 -15.22 1.36 7.35
N ASP A 78 -15.54 0.89 6.12
CA ASP A 78 -15.60 -0.54 5.83
C ASP A 78 -14.22 -1.20 5.94
N GLY A 79 -13.98 -1.91 7.04
CA GLY A 79 -12.71 -2.60 7.32
C GLY A 79 -12.39 -3.70 6.32
N LYS A 80 -13.40 -4.40 5.77
CA LYS A 80 -13.19 -5.40 4.72
C LYS A 80 -12.71 -4.77 3.43
N LEU A 81 -13.29 -3.65 3.04
CA LEU A 81 -12.87 -2.92 1.84
C LEU A 81 -11.45 -2.36 2.01
N LEU A 82 -11.14 -1.79 3.18
CA LEU A 82 -9.79 -1.30 3.51
C LEU A 82 -8.76 -2.43 3.50
N TYR A 83 -9.06 -3.58 4.10
CA TYR A 83 -8.23 -4.77 4.06
C TYR A 83 -7.98 -5.22 2.61
N THR A 84 -9.03 -5.28 1.81
CA THR A 84 -8.94 -5.68 0.39
C THR A 84 -7.98 -4.77 -0.39
N ASN A 85 -8.02 -3.47 -0.12
CA ASN A 85 -7.22 -2.49 -0.85
C ASN A 85 -5.75 -2.43 -0.39
N ASN A 86 -5.48 -2.75 0.89
CA ASN A 86 -4.18 -2.48 1.49
C ASN A 86 -3.41 -3.75 1.92
N CYS A 87 -4.10 -4.85 2.21
CA CYS A 87 -3.50 -6.01 2.88
C CYS A 87 -3.64 -7.32 2.09
N MET A 88 -4.75 -7.47 1.34
CA MET A 88 -5.12 -8.72 0.67
C MET A 88 -4.09 -9.23 -0.34
N SER A 89 -3.33 -8.34 -0.97
CA SER A 89 -2.31 -8.72 -1.98
C SER A 89 -1.25 -9.68 -1.40
N CYS A 90 -0.89 -9.50 -0.13
CA CYS A 90 0.07 -10.35 0.57
C CYS A 90 -0.63 -11.39 1.47
N HIS A 91 -1.60 -10.94 2.29
CA HIS A 91 -2.23 -11.80 3.30
C HIS A 91 -3.43 -12.60 2.78
N GLN A 92 -3.77 -12.47 1.50
CA GLN A 92 -4.87 -13.14 0.79
C GLN A 92 -6.27 -12.76 1.31
N ALA A 93 -7.31 -12.98 0.51
CA ALA A 93 -8.69 -12.63 0.87
C ALA A 93 -9.22 -13.41 2.10
N ASN A 94 -8.70 -14.60 2.34
CA ASN A 94 -9.06 -15.48 3.45
C ASN A 94 -8.16 -15.33 4.69
N GLY A 95 -7.21 -14.38 4.67
CA GLY A 95 -6.29 -14.12 5.78
C GLY A 95 -5.26 -15.22 6.03
N GLU A 96 -5.10 -16.20 5.14
CA GLU A 96 -4.18 -17.35 5.33
C GLU A 96 -2.75 -17.03 4.90
N GLY A 97 -2.53 -15.92 4.21
CA GLY A 97 -1.23 -15.54 3.70
C GLY A 97 -0.71 -16.51 2.64
N LEU A 98 0.61 -16.57 2.49
CA LEU A 98 1.28 -17.49 1.59
C LEU A 98 2.45 -18.15 2.34
N LYS A 99 2.40 -19.46 2.50
CA LYS A 99 3.43 -20.22 3.24
C LYS A 99 4.83 -19.94 2.70
N GLY A 100 5.73 -19.52 3.59
CA GLY A 100 7.12 -19.21 3.27
C GLY A 100 7.34 -17.83 2.60
N ALA A 101 6.28 -17.02 2.46
CA ALA A 101 6.38 -15.67 1.93
C ALA A 101 5.63 -14.65 2.79
N PHE A 102 4.36 -14.89 3.11
CA PHE A 102 3.54 -13.96 3.88
C PHE A 102 2.81 -14.70 5.01
N PRO A 103 2.85 -14.18 6.26
CA PRO A 103 2.26 -14.87 7.40
C PRO A 103 0.73 -14.88 7.32
N SER A 104 0.14 -15.94 7.93
CA SER A 104 -1.30 -15.97 8.16
C SER A 104 -1.72 -14.97 9.22
N LEU A 105 -2.80 -14.24 8.96
CA LEU A 105 -3.52 -13.40 9.93
C LEU A 105 -4.62 -14.20 10.65
N LYS A 106 -5.15 -15.22 9.97
CA LYS A 106 -6.08 -16.18 10.54
C LYS A 106 -5.39 -16.99 11.63
N GLY A 107 -5.89 -16.89 12.86
CA GLY A 107 -5.30 -17.55 14.03
C GLY A 107 -3.98 -16.95 14.52
N SER A 108 -3.56 -15.81 13.96
CA SER A 108 -2.29 -15.16 14.33
C SER A 108 -2.27 -14.71 15.79
N PRO A 109 -1.21 -15.02 16.56
CA PRO A 109 -1.07 -14.55 17.93
C PRO A 109 -1.05 -13.02 18.05
N ILE A 110 -0.56 -12.29 17.02
CA ILE A 110 -0.57 -10.83 16.97
C ILE A 110 -2.00 -10.31 16.83
N VAL A 111 -2.75 -10.86 15.88
CA VAL A 111 -4.14 -10.45 15.62
C VAL A 111 -5.05 -10.79 16.79
N LEU A 112 -4.92 -11.98 17.38
CA LEU A 112 -5.74 -12.45 18.50
C LEU A 112 -5.27 -11.92 19.86
N GLY A 113 -4.04 -11.40 19.92
CA GLY A 113 -3.41 -10.91 21.13
C GLY A 113 -3.97 -9.58 21.62
N ASN A 114 -3.48 -9.16 22.79
CA ASN A 114 -3.86 -7.89 23.43
C ASN A 114 -2.81 -6.78 23.24
N ASP A 115 -1.70 -7.07 22.56
CA ASP A 115 -0.66 -6.09 22.27
C ASP A 115 -1.05 -5.24 21.06
N LEU A 116 -1.90 -4.24 21.33
CA LEU A 116 -2.36 -3.31 20.30
C LEU A 116 -1.22 -2.42 19.78
N GLU A 117 -0.26 -2.08 20.66
CA GLU A 117 0.87 -1.23 20.26
C GLU A 117 1.72 -1.92 19.19
N LEU A 118 2.08 -3.20 19.41
CA LEU A 118 2.80 -4.00 18.43
C LEU A 118 2.00 -4.10 17.11
N PHE A 119 0.69 -4.34 17.19
CA PHE A 119 -0.14 -4.50 16.00
C PHE A 119 -0.21 -3.21 15.17
N VAL A 120 -0.44 -2.06 15.81
CA VAL A 120 -0.44 -0.76 15.12
C VAL A 120 0.95 -0.43 14.56
N ASN A 121 2.02 -0.70 15.33
CA ASN A 121 3.39 -0.49 14.84
C ASN A 121 3.70 -1.30 13.59
N ILE A 122 3.27 -2.56 13.51
CA ILE A 122 3.44 -3.40 12.31
C ILE A 122 2.76 -2.76 11.10
N ILE A 123 1.53 -2.29 11.25
CA ILE A 123 0.79 -1.66 10.13
C ILE A 123 1.44 -0.33 9.72
N MET A 124 1.85 0.50 10.70
CA MET A 124 2.33 1.85 10.44
C MET A 124 3.81 1.92 10.04
N LEU A 125 4.65 1.06 10.59
CA LEU A 125 6.11 1.10 10.40
C LEU A 125 6.66 -0.06 9.56
N GLY A 126 5.81 -1.05 9.26
CA GLY A 126 6.26 -2.29 8.65
C GLY A 126 6.88 -3.25 9.66
N TYR A 127 7.34 -4.42 9.17
CA TYR A 127 7.89 -5.45 10.04
C TYR A 127 8.88 -6.35 9.30
N ASP A 128 10.09 -6.49 9.88
CA ASP A 128 11.21 -7.27 9.34
C ASP A 128 11.90 -8.14 10.42
N ALA A 129 11.15 -8.62 11.41
CA ALA A 129 11.73 -9.42 12.50
C ALA A 129 11.52 -10.93 12.34
N ARG A 130 10.99 -11.38 11.19
CA ARG A 130 10.67 -12.79 10.92
C ARG A 130 11.33 -13.26 9.63
N PRO A 131 12.55 -13.82 9.70
CA PRO A 131 13.35 -14.17 8.52
C PRO A 131 12.72 -15.23 7.61
N GLU A 132 11.71 -15.97 8.10
CA GLU A 132 10.95 -16.95 7.34
C GLU A 132 9.90 -16.32 6.41
N TYR A 133 9.69 -15.01 6.48
CA TYR A 133 8.73 -14.27 5.65
C TYR A 133 9.39 -13.07 4.97
N ALA A 134 8.74 -12.57 3.93
CA ALA A 134 9.12 -11.32 3.31
C ALA A 134 8.87 -10.11 4.25
N VAL A 135 9.65 -9.06 4.05
CA VAL A 135 9.47 -7.79 4.78
C VAL A 135 8.07 -7.23 4.53
N MET A 136 7.37 -6.87 5.58
CA MET A 136 6.12 -6.13 5.49
C MET A 136 6.42 -4.63 5.40
N ASN A 137 5.93 -3.97 4.36
CA ASN A 137 6.09 -2.52 4.19
C ASN A 137 5.24 -1.73 5.21
N ALA A 138 5.58 -0.46 5.39
CA ALA A 138 4.86 0.48 6.27
C ALA A 138 3.52 0.93 5.67
N VAL A 139 2.62 -0.01 5.40
CA VAL A 139 1.38 0.20 4.61
C VAL A 139 0.53 1.35 5.16
N GLY A 140 0.46 1.50 6.48
CA GLY A 140 -0.31 2.56 7.11
C GLY A 140 0.26 3.95 6.84
N THR A 141 1.59 4.09 6.90
CA THR A 141 2.29 5.34 6.61
C THR A 141 2.32 5.63 5.11
N ASP A 142 2.64 4.63 4.30
CA ASP A 142 2.77 4.77 2.85
C ASP A 142 1.44 5.19 2.19
N ASN A 143 0.31 4.70 2.71
CA ASN A 143 -1.03 5.02 2.22
C ASN A 143 -1.73 6.14 3.02
N ASN A 144 -1.04 6.78 3.97
CA ASN A 144 -1.59 7.84 4.82
C ASN A 144 -2.92 7.44 5.48
N LEU A 145 -2.98 6.23 6.05
CA LEU A 145 -4.19 5.75 6.71
C LEU A 145 -4.50 6.55 7.98
N THR A 146 -5.77 6.88 8.17
CA THR A 146 -6.26 7.57 9.37
C THR A 146 -6.41 6.59 10.54
N PRO A 147 -6.48 7.05 11.80
CA PRO A 147 -6.74 6.18 12.96
C PRO A 147 -8.03 5.36 12.81
N GLU A 148 -9.07 5.93 12.21
CA GLU A 148 -10.33 5.24 11.95
C GLU A 148 -10.18 4.13 10.91
N GLU A 149 -9.40 4.36 9.85
CA GLU A 149 -9.10 3.37 8.81
C GLU A 149 -8.26 2.22 9.36
N VAL A 150 -7.21 2.51 10.14
CA VAL A 150 -6.39 1.50 10.82
C VAL A 150 -7.23 0.69 11.81
N THR A 151 -8.09 1.36 12.61
CA THR A 151 -9.03 0.69 13.52
C THR A 151 -9.95 -0.27 12.78
N ALA A 152 -10.50 0.17 11.65
CA ALA A 152 -11.42 -0.64 10.85
C ALA A 152 -10.72 -1.89 10.27
N ILE A 153 -9.48 -1.77 9.81
CA ILE A 153 -8.66 -2.90 9.34
C ILE A 153 -8.42 -3.87 10.50
N ILE A 154 -7.91 -3.39 11.65
CA ILE A 154 -7.64 -4.20 12.83
C ILE A 154 -8.89 -4.95 13.28
N ASN A 155 -10.03 -4.28 13.38
CA ASN A 155 -11.29 -4.90 13.79
C ASN A 155 -11.78 -5.94 12.79
N HIS A 156 -11.60 -5.69 11.48
CA HIS A 156 -11.89 -6.67 10.45
C HIS A 156 -11.02 -7.93 10.63
N GLU A 157 -9.73 -7.79 10.82
CA GLU A 157 -8.81 -8.92 11.01
C GLU A 157 -9.09 -9.69 12.30
N LYS A 158 -9.41 -8.99 13.39
CA LYS A 158 -9.75 -9.59 14.69
C LYS A 158 -11.07 -10.40 14.68
N THR A 159 -11.97 -10.13 13.74
CA THR A 159 -13.32 -10.74 13.71
C THR A 159 -13.62 -11.54 12.46
N SER A 160 -12.68 -11.64 11.52
CA SER A 160 -12.86 -12.38 10.25
C SER A 160 -12.20 -13.75 10.28
N TRP A 161 -12.52 -14.61 9.31
CA TRP A 161 -11.87 -15.91 9.04
C TRP A 161 -11.92 -16.91 10.20
N GLY A 162 -12.82 -16.73 11.15
CA GLY A 162 -12.90 -17.51 12.39
C GLY A 162 -12.10 -16.94 13.54
N ASN A 163 -11.42 -15.81 13.35
CA ASN A 163 -10.88 -15.02 14.46
C ASN A 163 -12.03 -14.47 15.31
N ASN A 164 -11.87 -14.49 16.62
CA ASN A 164 -12.85 -13.98 17.58
C ASN A 164 -12.12 -13.28 18.72
N ALA A 165 -11.54 -12.12 18.44
CA ALA A 165 -10.83 -11.31 19.41
C ALA A 165 -11.57 -9.99 19.67
N LYS A 166 -11.27 -9.37 20.83
CA LYS A 166 -11.86 -8.09 21.22
C LYS A 166 -11.48 -7.00 20.21
N THR A 167 -12.48 -6.25 19.74
CA THR A 167 -12.30 -5.07 18.90
C THR A 167 -11.69 -3.91 19.68
N VAL A 168 -11.08 -2.97 18.97
CA VAL A 168 -10.42 -1.78 19.50
C VAL A 168 -11.13 -0.52 19.02
N THR A 169 -10.85 0.60 19.67
CA THR A 169 -11.45 1.91 19.35
C THR A 169 -10.48 2.82 18.60
N PRO A 170 -10.99 3.81 17.83
CA PRO A 170 -10.14 4.79 17.16
C PRO A 170 -9.26 5.60 18.11
N GLU A 171 -9.73 5.86 19.31
CA GLU A 171 -9.00 6.61 20.33
C GLU A 171 -7.78 5.83 20.83
N GLU A 172 -7.90 4.50 21.02
CA GLU A 172 -6.78 3.63 21.39
C GLU A 172 -5.74 3.60 20.28
N VAL A 173 -6.14 3.41 19.03
CA VAL A 173 -5.26 3.40 17.85
C VAL A 173 -4.61 4.77 17.63
N LYS A 174 -5.37 5.86 17.74
CA LYS A 174 -4.88 7.24 17.57
C LYS A 174 -3.74 7.57 18.53
N LYS A 175 -3.85 7.21 19.80
CA LYS A 175 -2.80 7.45 20.80
C LYS A 175 -1.46 6.83 20.37
N ILE A 176 -1.50 5.61 19.86
CA ILE A 176 -0.29 4.91 19.39
C ILE A 176 0.26 5.58 18.11
N MET A 177 -0.59 5.92 17.15
CA MET A 177 -0.18 6.60 15.93
C MET A 177 0.41 7.99 16.20
N ASP A 178 -0.15 8.74 17.15
CA ASP A 178 0.40 10.04 17.57
C ASP A 178 1.79 9.86 18.21
N PHE A 179 1.99 8.82 19.02
CA PHE A 179 3.31 8.49 19.59
C PHE A 179 4.33 8.13 18.51
N ILE A 180 3.95 7.31 17.51
CA ILE A 180 4.80 6.98 16.36
C ILE A 180 5.26 8.26 15.66
N LYS A 181 4.36 9.19 15.36
CA LYS A 181 4.68 10.46 14.69
C LYS A 181 5.67 11.31 15.47
N LEU A 182 5.55 11.35 16.81
CA LEU A 182 6.46 12.10 17.67
C LEU A 182 7.87 11.51 17.71
N THR A 183 7.99 10.20 17.58
CA THR A 183 9.29 9.49 17.62
C THR A 183 9.99 9.42 16.27
N SER A 184 9.24 9.46 15.15
CA SER A 184 9.78 9.41 13.80
C SER A 184 10.33 10.76 13.29
N ASN A 185 10.04 11.87 13.97
CA ASN A 185 10.50 13.23 13.63
C ASN A 185 11.81 13.64 14.36
N LYS A 186 12.58 12.68 14.88
CA LYS A 186 13.91 12.92 15.48
C LYS A 186 15.05 12.44 14.57
#